data_d7a5dfa28e0eed0a88c0987190346750
#
_entry.id   d7a5dfa28e0eed0a88c0987190346750
#
_cell.length_a   1.000
_cell.length_b   1.000
_cell.length_c   1.000
_cell.angle_alpha   90.00
_cell.angle_beta   90.00
_cell.angle_gamma   90.00
#
_symmetry.space_group_name_H-M   'P 1'
#
loop_
_entity.id
_entity.type
_entity.pdbx_description
1 polymer ?
#
loop_
_entity_poly.entity_id
_entity_poly.type
_entity_poly.pdbx_seq_one_letter_code
_entity_poly.pdbx_strand_id
1 'polypeptide(L)'
;NRLTARRSSLRAITTMPSTYDGKVSTLLENGAKAGIDKFIVQSVATTPKQVSSINKFIAAEVAAHPDKLYGLGTLHPDSEDIRADVEELVSLGLGGVKLHPDIQQFKLDDYRCLKIYELCEEFKLPVLLHTGDSRYDYSNPNRLIPILDIYDKMVVVGAHFGGWSMWDEASKLLADRENFYVDCSSSFYALSDAKIREIIARYGVDRVLFGTDYPMWNVETDLKRFYTLGYNKEDSDKILYQNAVKVYGLKL
;
A
#
# COMPACT_ATOMS: atom_id res chain seq x y z
N ASN A 1 10.41 20.74 -13.00
CA ASN A 1 9.27 20.93 -13.92
C ASN A 1 8.49 19.64 -14.26
N ARG A 2 9.07 18.43 -14.17
CA ARG A 2 8.33 17.17 -14.37
C ARG A 2 7.54 16.74 -13.12
N LEU A 3 7.98 17.11 -11.93
CA LEU A 3 7.26 16.90 -10.66
C LEU A 3 5.99 17.75 -10.54
N THR A 4 5.98 18.96 -11.12
CA THR A 4 4.83 19.87 -11.11
C THR A 4 3.70 19.38 -12.03
N ALA A 5 4.02 18.75 -13.16
CA ALA A 5 3.02 18.16 -14.06
C ALA A 5 2.38 16.89 -13.47
N ARG A 6 3.13 16.09 -12.67
CA ARG A 6 2.61 14.93 -11.94
C ARG A 6 1.69 15.31 -10.77
N ARG A 7 1.93 16.48 -10.13
CA ARG A 7 1.02 17.03 -9.10
C ARG A 7 -0.37 17.38 -9.66
N SER A 8 -0.48 17.76 -10.95
CA SER A 8 -1.77 18.13 -11.54
C SER A 8 -2.65 16.92 -11.86
N SER A 9 -2.08 15.79 -12.27
CA SER A 9 -2.85 14.57 -12.56
C SER A 9 -3.31 13.85 -11.28
N LEU A 10 -2.46 13.78 -10.25
CA LEU A 10 -2.84 13.27 -8.93
C LEU A 10 -3.87 14.17 -8.23
N ARG A 11 -3.76 15.50 -8.37
CA ARG A 11 -4.76 16.44 -7.82
C ARG A 11 -6.15 16.33 -8.47
N ALA A 12 -6.22 15.88 -9.72
CA ALA A 12 -7.52 15.68 -10.39
C ALA A 12 -8.28 14.44 -9.86
N ILE A 13 -7.57 13.50 -9.25
CA ILE A 13 -8.15 12.24 -8.76
C ILE A 13 -8.40 12.29 -7.25
N THR A 14 -7.53 12.95 -6.48
CA THR A 14 -7.72 13.16 -5.05
C THR A 14 -8.18 14.59 -4.79
N THR A 15 -9.42 14.76 -4.37
CA THR A 15 -9.98 16.06 -3.95
C THR A 15 -9.42 16.54 -2.59
N MET A 16 -8.61 15.73 -1.93
CA MET A 16 -8.04 16.04 -0.60
C MET A 16 -6.66 16.70 -0.73
N PRO A 17 -6.42 17.81 -0.02
CA PRO A 17 -5.11 18.45 0.00
C PRO A 17 -4.10 17.56 0.75
N SER A 18 -2.90 17.39 0.19
CA SER A 18 -1.81 16.72 0.89
C SER A 18 -1.24 17.60 2.01
N THR A 19 -0.92 16.99 3.15
CA THR A 19 -0.29 17.68 4.30
C THR A 19 1.16 18.06 3.99
N TYR A 20 1.87 17.23 3.22
CA TYR A 20 3.30 17.38 2.93
C TYR A 20 3.60 17.57 1.44
N ASP A 21 4.86 17.85 1.13
CA ASP A 21 5.34 18.15 -0.23
C ASP A 21 5.67 16.91 -1.08
N GLY A 22 5.63 15.70 -0.47
CA GLY A 22 5.89 14.42 -1.14
C GLY A 22 7.38 14.13 -1.38
N LYS A 23 8.30 14.83 -0.72
CA LYS A 23 9.75 14.57 -0.82
C LYS A 23 10.19 13.53 0.21
N VAL A 24 11.16 12.70 -0.15
CA VAL A 24 11.78 11.71 0.75
C VAL A 24 12.43 12.40 1.95
N SER A 25 13.12 13.53 1.76
CA SER A 25 13.71 14.28 2.88
C SER A 25 12.67 14.70 3.93
N THR A 26 11.50 15.17 3.47
CA THR A 26 10.40 15.57 4.35
C THR A 26 9.77 14.36 5.06
N LEU A 27 9.66 13.21 4.38
CA LEU A 27 9.23 11.95 4.98
C LEU A 27 10.16 11.54 6.12
N LEU A 28 11.47 11.49 5.86
CA LEU A 28 12.47 11.08 6.85
C LEU A 28 12.53 12.03 8.04
N GLU A 29 12.47 13.35 7.82
CA GLU A 29 12.47 14.35 8.88
C GLU A 29 11.25 14.21 9.80
N ASN A 30 10.04 14.11 9.23
CA ASN A 30 8.83 14.02 10.04
C ASN A 30 8.69 12.65 10.72
N GLY A 31 9.14 11.58 10.07
CA GLY A 31 9.20 10.28 10.70
C GLY A 31 10.14 10.24 11.89
N ALA A 32 11.34 10.81 11.76
CA ALA A 32 12.29 10.89 12.87
C ALA A 32 11.71 11.66 14.08
N LYS A 33 10.99 12.77 13.83
CA LYS A 33 10.29 13.52 14.90
C LYS A 33 9.22 12.68 15.58
N ALA A 34 8.56 11.79 14.86
CA ALA A 34 7.53 10.88 15.36
C ALA A 34 8.09 9.58 15.96
N GLY A 35 9.42 9.36 15.92
CA GLY A 35 10.06 8.14 16.39
C GLY A 35 9.90 6.96 15.44
N ILE A 36 9.73 7.22 14.14
CA ILE A 36 9.67 6.20 13.10
C ILE A 36 11.02 6.08 12.40
N ASP A 37 11.56 4.87 12.40
CA ASP A 37 12.89 4.59 11.89
C ASP A 37 12.92 4.03 10.47
N LYS A 38 11.84 3.35 10.03
CA LYS A 38 11.80 2.65 8.74
C LYS A 38 10.49 2.95 8.00
N PHE A 39 10.59 2.99 6.68
CA PHE A 39 9.46 3.34 5.81
C PHE A 39 9.40 2.40 4.62
N ILE A 40 8.20 1.95 4.29
CA ILE A 40 7.90 1.31 3.01
C ILE A 40 7.44 2.43 2.06
N VAL A 41 8.20 2.64 0.98
CA VAL A 41 7.93 3.69 0.00
C VAL A 41 7.57 3.11 -1.35
N GLN A 42 6.63 3.76 -2.03
CA GLN A 42 6.12 3.33 -3.32
C GLN A 42 5.67 4.51 -4.18
N SER A 43 5.49 4.23 -5.47
CA SER A 43 4.82 5.12 -6.41
C SER A 43 4.06 4.27 -7.43
N VAL A 44 3.26 4.90 -8.29
CA VAL A 44 2.38 4.21 -9.25
C VAL A 44 2.66 4.70 -10.67
N ALA A 45 2.83 3.76 -11.61
CA ALA A 45 2.90 4.05 -13.04
C ALA A 45 1.49 4.22 -13.60
N THR A 46 1.15 5.39 -14.09
CA THR A 46 -0.16 5.67 -14.71
C THR A 46 -0.20 5.29 -16.20
N THR A 47 0.94 4.90 -16.75
CA THR A 47 1.10 4.35 -18.09
C THR A 47 2.22 3.30 -18.10
N PRO A 48 2.21 2.30 -19.03
CA PRO A 48 3.26 1.29 -19.12
C PRO A 48 4.66 1.88 -19.22
N LYS A 49 4.82 2.95 -20.00
CA LYS A 49 6.12 3.63 -20.24
C LYS A 49 6.79 4.20 -18.99
N GLN A 50 6.04 4.33 -17.88
CA GLN A 50 6.56 4.87 -16.63
C GLN A 50 7.10 3.79 -15.69
N VAL A 51 6.79 2.52 -15.90
CA VAL A 51 7.12 1.41 -15.00
C VAL A 51 8.60 1.41 -14.66
N SER A 52 9.47 1.20 -15.65
CA SER A 52 10.93 1.15 -15.43
C SER A 52 11.49 2.44 -14.78
N SER A 53 11.05 3.62 -15.23
CA SER A 53 11.55 4.89 -14.69
C SER A 53 11.14 5.14 -13.23
N ILE A 54 9.95 4.68 -12.83
CA ILE A 54 9.47 4.79 -11.45
C ILE A 54 10.19 3.79 -10.57
N ASN A 55 10.33 2.54 -11.02
CA ASN A 55 11.03 1.49 -10.27
C ASN A 55 12.49 1.89 -10.01
N LYS A 56 13.19 2.42 -11.02
CA LYS A 56 14.56 2.95 -10.87
C LYS A 56 14.64 4.12 -9.91
N PHE A 57 13.64 5.02 -9.92
CA PHE A 57 13.59 6.14 -8.97
C PHE A 57 13.44 5.64 -7.53
N ILE A 58 12.50 4.72 -7.26
CA ILE A 58 12.32 4.15 -5.91
C ILE A 58 13.59 3.40 -5.46
N ALA A 59 14.18 2.60 -6.34
CA ALA A 59 15.41 1.87 -6.03
C ALA A 59 16.59 2.82 -5.70
N ALA A 60 16.71 3.94 -6.41
CA ALA A 60 17.72 4.95 -6.13
C ALA A 60 17.53 5.62 -4.75
N GLU A 61 16.28 5.93 -4.37
CA GLU A 61 15.98 6.46 -3.04
C GLU A 61 16.28 5.45 -1.93
N VAL A 62 15.95 4.18 -2.14
CA VAL A 62 16.30 3.09 -1.21
C VAL A 62 17.81 2.95 -1.09
N ALA A 63 18.55 2.98 -2.19
CA ALA A 63 20.02 2.91 -2.19
C ALA A 63 20.67 4.10 -1.47
N ALA A 64 20.05 5.29 -1.53
CA ALA A 64 20.51 6.48 -0.79
C ALA A 64 20.23 6.40 0.71
N HIS A 65 19.24 5.61 1.14
CA HIS A 65 18.80 5.49 2.53
C HIS A 65 18.53 4.02 2.93
N PRO A 66 19.52 3.10 2.78
CA PRO A 66 19.31 1.65 2.88
C PRO A 66 18.86 1.19 4.28
N ASP A 67 19.23 1.93 5.32
CA ASP A 67 18.86 1.62 6.70
C ASP A 67 17.46 2.13 7.08
N LYS A 68 16.81 2.92 6.21
CA LYS A 68 15.55 3.60 6.50
C LYS A 68 14.43 3.25 5.53
N LEU A 69 14.75 3.03 4.26
CA LEU A 69 13.76 2.83 3.22
C LEU A 69 13.72 1.40 2.71
N TYR A 70 12.52 0.91 2.51
CA TYR A 70 12.20 -0.31 1.79
C TYR A 70 11.29 0.03 0.62
N GLY A 71 11.64 -0.39 -0.59
CA GLY A 71 10.95 0.02 -1.80
C GLY A 71 9.99 -1.03 -2.34
N LEU A 72 8.77 -0.62 -2.68
CA LEU A 72 7.90 -1.37 -3.56
C LEU A 72 7.97 -0.77 -4.96
N GLY A 73 8.04 -1.64 -5.97
CA GLY A 73 7.93 -1.22 -7.36
C GLY A 73 6.47 -1.07 -7.80
N THR A 74 6.29 -0.75 -9.08
CA THR A 74 4.97 -0.72 -9.71
C THR A 74 5.01 -1.45 -11.04
N LEU A 75 3.83 -1.93 -11.46
CA LEU A 75 3.61 -2.60 -12.75
C LEU A 75 2.42 -1.95 -13.44
N HIS A 76 2.20 -2.28 -14.71
CA HIS A 76 1.03 -1.82 -15.44
C HIS A 76 0.44 -2.98 -16.28
N PRO A 77 -0.89 -3.20 -16.28
CA PRO A 77 -1.49 -4.32 -17.00
C PRO A 77 -1.36 -4.23 -18.53
N ASP A 78 -1.11 -3.03 -19.08
CA ASP A 78 -0.89 -2.80 -20.50
C ASP A 78 0.61 -2.78 -20.89
N SER A 79 1.52 -3.25 -20.02
CA SER A 79 2.93 -3.43 -20.38
C SER A 79 3.08 -4.51 -21.44
N GLU A 80 3.97 -4.28 -22.42
CA GLU A 80 4.22 -5.22 -23.51
C GLU A 80 4.84 -6.54 -23.00
N ASP A 81 5.70 -6.46 -21.97
CA ASP A 81 6.33 -7.61 -21.32
C ASP A 81 6.33 -7.44 -19.79
N ILE A 82 5.24 -7.91 -19.17
CA ILE A 82 5.07 -7.83 -17.71
C ILE A 82 6.14 -8.66 -16.97
N ARG A 83 6.59 -9.79 -17.56
CA ARG A 83 7.65 -10.60 -16.95
C ARG A 83 8.97 -9.85 -16.91
N ALA A 84 9.37 -9.21 -17.99
CA ALA A 84 10.58 -8.38 -18.01
C ALA A 84 10.49 -7.21 -16.99
N ASP A 85 9.32 -6.60 -16.84
CA ASP A 85 9.10 -5.54 -15.83
C ASP A 85 9.27 -6.08 -14.39
N VAL A 86 8.78 -7.29 -14.10
CA VAL A 86 8.94 -7.95 -12.79
C VAL A 86 10.41 -8.32 -12.56
N GLU A 87 11.08 -8.88 -13.54
CA GLU A 87 12.50 -9.26 -13.44
C GLU A 87 13.39 -8.01 -13.23
N GLU A 88 13.10 -6.90 -13.91
CA GLU A 88 13.76 -5.61 -13.66
C GLU A 88 13.49 -5.14 -12.22
N LEU A 89 12.25 -5.17 -11.76
CA LEU A 89 11.87 -4.76 -10.40
C LEU A 89 12.66 -5.55 -9.34
N VAL A 90 12.73 -6.88 -9.48
CA VAL A 90 13.50 -7.76 -8.59
C VAL A 90 15.00 -7.46 -8.66
N SER A 91 15.56 -7.27 -9.85
CA SER A 91 16.98 -6.92 -10.05
C SER A 91 17.36 -5.58 -9.40
N LEU A 92 16.42 -4.66 -9.28
CA LEU A 92 16.56 -3.39 -8.59
C LEU A 92 16.47 -3.50 -7.05
N GLY A 93 16.22 -4.70 -6.51
CA GLY A 93 16.10 -4.94 -5.07
C GLY A 93 14.78 -4.46 -4.47
N LEU A 94 13.75 -4.22 -5.28
CA LEU A 94 12.42 -3.86 -4.80
C LEU A 94 11.68 -5.13 -4.32
N GLY A 95 11.07 -5.08 -3.14
CA GLY A 95 10.59 -6.27 -2.45
C GLY A 95 9.07 -6.45 -2.44
N GLY A 96 8.36 -5.85 -3.38
CA GLY A 96 6.92 -5.98 -3.56
C GLY A 96 6.40 -5.06 -4.65
N VAL A 97 5.10 -5.09 -4.89
CA VAL A 97 4.44 -4.34 -5.95
C VAL A 97 3.34 -3.45 -5.39
N LYS A 98 3.31 -2.17 -5.80
CA LYS A 98 2.17 -1.26 -5.55
C LYS A 98 1.36 -1.08 -6.82
N LEU A 99 0.04 -1.28 -6.70
CA LEU A 99 -0.94 -0.97 -7.73
C LEU A 99 -2.04 -0.05 -7.18
N HIS A 100 -2.59 0.77 -8.07
CA HIS A 100 -3.71 1.65 -7.76
C HIS A 100 -4.74 1.62 -8.88
N PRO A 101 -5.71 0.70 -8.83
CA PRO A 101 -6.66 0.46 -9.92
C PRO A 101 -7.38 1.71 -10.42
N ASP A 102 -7.83 2.59 -9.51
CA ASP A 102 -8.57 3.79 -9.90
C ASP A 102 -7.72 4.82 -10.66
N ILE A 103 -6.43 4.95 -10.30
CA ILE A 103 -5.48 5.84 -10.98
C ILE A 103 -4.97 5.23 -12.29
N GLN A 104 -4.74 3.93 -12.30
CA GLN A 104 -4.25 3.18 -13.46
C GLN A 104 -5.37 2.74 -14.41
N GLN A 105 -6.64 2.93 -14.01
CA GLN A 105 -7.86 2.67 -14.80
C GLN A 105 -8.02 1.21 -15.25
N PHE A 106 -7.85 0.27 -14.32
CA PHE A 106 -8.17 -1.14 -14.52
C PHE A 106 -8.98 -1.69 -13.34
N LYS A 107 -9.82 -2.68 -13.59
CA LYS A 107 -10.50 -3.41 -12.52
C LYS A 107 -9.57 -4.43 -11.89
N LEU A 108 -9.65 -4.64 -10.56
CA LEU A 108 -8.80 -5.61 -9.86
C LEU A 108 -8.86 -7.02 -10.48
N ASP A 109 -10.03 -7.43 -10.96
CA ASP A 109 -10.29 -8.70 -11.62
C ASP A 109 -10.19 -8.64 -13.16
N ASP A 110 -9.60 -7.59 -13.73
CA ASP A 110 -9.35 -7.50 -15.17
C ASP A 110 -8.38 -8.61 -15.62
N TYR A 111 -8.70 -9.32 -16.71
CA TYR A 111 -7.87 -10.41 -17.22
C TYR A 111 -6.42 -9.97 -17.51
N ARG A 112 -6.20 -8.70 -17.87
CA ARG A 112 -4.87 -8.13 -18.09
C ARG A 112 -4.01 -8.13 -16.84
N CYS A 113 -4.63 -8.11 -15.64
CA CYS A 113 -3.94 -8.11 -14.36
C CYS A 113 -3.53 -9.51 -13.91
N LEU A 114 -4.15 -10.57 -14.46
CA LEU A 114 -3.89 -11.95 -14.02
C LEU A 114 -2.42 -12.33 -14.17
N LYS A 115 -1.75 -11.83 -15.23
CA LYS A 115 -0.31 -12.06 -15.41
C LYS A 115 0.54 -11.36 -14.36
N ILE A 116 0.13 -10.19 -13.86
CA ILE A 116 0.79 -9.51 -12.75
C ILE A 116 0.68 -10.36 -11.49
N TYR A 117 -0.51 -10.84 -11.16
CA TYR A 117 -0.75 -11.64 -9.95
C TYR A 117 -0.01 -12.99 -10.00
N GLU A 118 -0.05 -13.69 -11.15
CA GLU A 118 0.71 -14.92 -11.38
C GLU A 118 2.20 -14.71 -11.09
N LEU A 119 2.79 -13.65 -11.65
CA LEU A 119 4.20 -13.34 -11.47
C LEU A 119 4.53 -12.88 -10.03
N CYS A 120 3.64 -12.11 -9.40
CA CYS A 120 3.83 -11.76 -8.00
C CYS A 120 3.83 -12.99 -7.09
N GLU A 121 2.98 -13.99 -7.36
CA GLU A 121 2.99 -15.26 -6.64
C GLU A 121 4.26 -16.07 -6.93
N GLU A 122 4.65 -16.20 -8.20
CA GLU A 122 5.87 -16.92 -8.66
C GLU A 122 7.12 -16.36 -7.99
N PHE A 123 7.28 -15.03 -7.99
CA PHE A 123 8.44 -14.34 -7.42
C PHE A 123 8.30 -14.04 -5.91
N LYS A 124 7.18 -14.45 -5.28
CA LYS A 124 6.86 -14.21 -3.86
C LYS A 124 6.90 -12.72 -3.49
N LEU A 125 6.40 -11.88 -4.38
CA LEU A 125 6.29 -10.44 -4.17
C LEU A 125 4.94 -10.11 -3.54
N PRO A 126 4.87 -9.58 -2.32
CA PRO A 126 3.62 -9.07 -1.77
C PRO A 126 3.11 -7.90 -2.59
N VAL A 127 1.78 -7.83 -2.73
CA VAL A 127 1.12 -6.79 -3.53
C VAL A 127 0.35 -5.84 -2.62
N LEU A 128 0.76 -4.59 -2.58
CA LEU A 128 0.02 -3.51 -1.92
C LEU A 128 -0.97 -2.91 -2.94
N LEU A 129 -2.25 -3.11 -2.69
CA LEU A 129 -3.33 -2.63 -3.54
C LEU A 129 -4.06 -1.44 -2.91
N HIS A 130 -4.29 -0.38 -3.67
CA HIS A 130 -5.36 0.54 -3.31
C HIS A 130 -6.70 -0.19 -3.46
N THR A 131 -7.51 -0.19 -2.42
CA THR A 131 -8.79 -0.90 -2.37
C THR A 131 -9.89 0.01 -1.85
N GLY A 132 -11.09 -0.13 -2.42
CA GLY A 132 -12.24 0.72 -2.15
C GLY A 132 -12.15 2.02 -2.95
N ASP A 133 -13.08 2.78 -2.87
CA ASP A 133 -13.49 4.08 -3.36
C ASP A 133 -14.91 3.95 -3.93
N SER A 134 -15.90 4.33 -3.13
CA SER A 134 -17.32 4.20 -3.52
C SER A 134 -17.70 5.00 -4.78
N ARG A 135 -16.81 5.89 -5.26
CA ARG A 135 -16.99 6.66 -6.49
C ARG A 135 -16.66 5.86 -7.76
N TYR A 136 -15.87 4.78 -7.63
CA TYR A 136 -15.37 3.99 -8.75
C TYR A 136 -15.59 2.49 -8.51
N ASP A 137 -15.62 1.72 -9.59
CA ASP A 137 -15.77 0.27 -9.54
C ASP A 137 -14.45 -0.50 -9.80
N TYR A 138 -13.35 0.24 -10.00
CA TYR A 138 -12.06 -0.38 -10.34
C TYR A 138 -11.47 -1.16 -9.16
N SER A 139 -11.44 -0.54 -7.98
CA SER A 139 -10.83 -1.09 -6.76
C SER A 139 -11.86 -1.65 -5.76
N ASN A 140 -13.09 -1.92 -6.20
CA ASN A 140 -14.13 -2.45 -5.31
C ASN A 140 -13.67 -3.73 -4.62
N PRO A 141 -13.80 -3.85 -3.26
CA PRO A 141 -13.31 -4.99 -2.49
C PRO A 141 -13.82 -6.35 -2.94
N ASN A 142 -15.06 -6.44 -3.48
CA ASN A 142 -15.63 -7.69 -3.96
C ASN A 142 -14.82 -8.31 -5.13
N ARG A 143 -14.10 -7.49 -5.91
CA ARG A 143 -13.25 -7.92 -7.02
C ARG A 143 -11.99 -8.64 -6.57
N LEU A 144 -11.60 -8.49 -5.28
CA LEU A 144 -10.47 -9.22 -4.72
C LEU A 144 -10.79 -10.68 -4.40
N ILE A 145 -12.07 -11.02 -4.16
CA ILE A 145 -12.47 -12.37 -3.76
C ILE A 145 -11.93 -13.42 -4.75
N PRO A 146 -12.24 -13.37 -6.05
CA PRO A 146 -11.74 -14.37 -6.99
C PRO A 146 -10.21 -14.33 -7.14
N ILE A 147 -9.58 -13.19 -6.99
CA ILE A 147 -8.11 -13.05 -7.07
C ILE A 147 -7.42 -13.74 -5.90
N LEU A 148 -7.92 -13.54 -4.68
CA LEU A 148 -7.40 -14.19 -3.47
C LEU A 148 -7.64 -15.71 -3.46
N ASP A 149 -8.72 -16.16 -4.11
CA ASP A 149 -9.03 -17.58 -4.24
C ASP A 149 -8.15 -18.29 -5.29
N ILE A 150 -7.82 -17.60 -6.41
CA ILE A 150 -7.00 -18.16 -7.49
C ILE A 150 -5.50 -18.15 -7.11
N TYR A 151 -5.03 -17.06 -6.51
CA TYR A 151 -3.63 -16.85 -6.13
C TYR A 151 -3.48 -16.96 -4.61
N ASP A 152 -3.73 -18.14 -4.08
CA ASP A 152 -3.83 -18.39 -2.63
C ASP A 152 -2.50 -18.26 -1.88
N LYS A 153 -1.36 -18.30 -2.60
CA LYS A 153 -0.01 -18.10 -2.06
C LYS A 153 0.49 -16.67 -2.19
N MET A 154 -0.19 -15.85 -3.00
CA MET A 154 0.14 -14.45 -3.13
C MET A 154 -0.31 -13.68 -1.89
N VAL A 155 0.59 -12.97 -1.24
CA VAL A 155 0.26 -12.08 -0.12
C VAL A 155 -0.22 -10.75 -0.67
N VAL A 156 -1.42 -10.34 -0.27
CA VAL A 156 -2.01 -9.06 -0.65
C VAL A 156 -2.19 -8.18 0.59
N VAL A 157 -1.79 -6.92 0.48
CA VAL A 157 -2.09 -5.88 1.47
C VAL A 157 -3.10 -4.91 0.85
N GLY A 158 -4.31 -4.91 1.37
CA GLY A 158 -5.35 -3.95 0.99
C GLY A 158 -5.14 -2.64 1.75
N ALA A 159 -4.78 -1.56 1.05
CA ALA A 159 -4.65 -0.26 1.66
C ALA A 159 -5.98 0.21 2.30
N HIS A 160 -5.87 1.08 3.31
CA HIS A 160 -7.03 1.74 3.91
C HIS A 160 -8.04 0.75 4.51
N PHE A 161 -7.58 -0.18 5.34
CA PHE A 161 -8.39 -1.28 5.88
C PHE A 161 -9.09 -2.11 4.79
N GLY A 162 -8.47 -2.24 3.62
CA GLY A 162 -9.00 -3.04 2.53
C GLY A 162 -10.16 -2.40 1.76
N GLY A 163 -10.50 -1.14 2.03
CA GLY A 163 -11.64 -0.52 1.36
C GLY A 163 -11.89 0.95 1.72
N TRP A 164 -11.08 1.88 1.20
CA TRP A 164 -11.29 3.31 1.42
C TRP A 164 -12.73 3.72 1.10
N SER A 165 -13.39 4.44 2.01
CA SER A 165 -14.82 4.79 1.98
C SER A 165 -15.82 3.62 2.03
N MET A 166 -15.35 2.36 1.95
CA MET A 166 -16.14 1.13 2.01
C MET A 166 -15.68 0.19 3.15
N TRP A 167 -15.05 0.74 4.20
CA TRP A 167 -14.36 0.01 5.27
C TRP A 167 -15.15 -1.12 5.94
N ASP A 168 -16.44 -0.88 6.23
CA ASP A 168 -17.30 -1.86 6.91
C ASP A 168 -17.63 -3.03 5.98
N GLU A 169 -17.94 -2.76 4.72
CA GLU A 169 -18.21 -3.77 3.70
C GLU A 169 -16.94 -4.59 3.42
N ALA A 170 -15.82 -3.92 3.15
CA ALA A 170 -14.55 -4.56 2.87
C ALA A 170 -14.12 -5.51 3.99
N SER A 171 -14.18 -5.06 5.24
CA SER A 171 -13.80 -5.88 6.39
C SER A 171 -14.70 -7.11 6.58
N LYS A 172 -15.99 -7.02 6.22
CA LYS A 172 -16.91 -8.18 6.24
C LYS A 172 -16.61 -9.18 5.13
N LEU A 173 -16.20 -8.71 3.96
CA LEU A 173 -15.96 -9.54 2.77
C LEU A 173 -14.60 -10.25 2.81
N LEU A 174 -13.57 -9.61 3.37
CA LEU A 174 -12.19 -10.01 3.17
C LEU A 174 -11.49 -10.51 4.44
N ALA A 175 -12.10 -10.37 5.62
CA ALA A 175 -11.45 -10.71 6.88
C ALA A 175 -11.12 -12.21 7.04
N ASP A 176 -11.83 -13.09 6.36
CA ASP A 176 -11.62 -14.54 6.43
C ASP A 176 -10.52 -15.05 5.49
N ARG A 177 -9.90 -14.18 4.68
CA ARG A 177 -8.85 -14.54 3.72
C ARG A 177 -7.49 -14.57 4.39
N GLU A 178 -6.83 -15.72 4.44
CA GLU A 178 -5.57 -15.92 5.16
C GLU A 178 -4.39 -15.19 4.52
N ASN A 179 -4.41 -15.05 3.18
CA ASN A 179 -3.38 -14.35 2.39
C ASN A 179 -3.63 -12.83 2.25
N PHE A 180 -4.65 -12.30 2.96
CA PHE A 180 -5.03 -10.89 2.89
C PHE A 180 -4.71 -10.16 4.19
N TYR A 181 -3.88 -9.13 4.07
CA TYR A 181 -3.52 -8.17 5.11
C TYR A 181 -4.11 -6.80 4.76
N VAL A 182 -4.12 -5.87 5.71
CA VAL A 182 -4.55 -4.49 5.48
C VAL A 182 -3.62 -3.50 6.14
N ASP A 183 -3.54 -2.27 5.61
CA ASP A 183 -2.97 -1.16 6.34
C ASP A 183 -4.06 -0.17 6.80
N CYS A 184 -3.77 0.61 7.84
CA CYS A 184 -4.72 1.56 8.42
C CYS A 184 -4.63 2.97 7.81
N SER A 185 -3.83 3.16 6.78
CA SER A 185 -3.61 4.48 6.16
C SER A 185 -4.92 5.11 5.66
N SER A 186 -4.97 6.43 5.60
CA SER A 186 -6.12 7.21 5.10
C SER A 186 -7.48 6.77 5.67
N SER A 187 -7.52 6.28 6.91
CA SER A 187 -8.76 5.79 7.53
C SER A 187 -9.09 6.52 8.84
N PHE A 188 -8.07 6.95 9.57
CA PHE A 188 -8.26 7.55 10.88
C PHE A 188 -9.05 8.86 10.84
N TYR A 189 -8.92 9.67 9.81
CA TYR A 189 -9.65 10.93 9.69
C TYR A 189 -11.18 10.76 9.61
N ALA A 190 -11.66 9.61 9.10
CA ALA A 190 -13.06 9.36 8.80
C ALA A 190 -13.76 8.45 9.81
N LEU A 191 -13.01 7.56 10.48
CA LEU A 191 -13.58 6.54 11.35
C LEU A 191 -13.49 6.93 12.83
N SER A 192 -14.49 6.55 13.61
CA SER A 192 -14.42 6.63 15.07
C SER A 192 -13.49 5.55 15.62
N ASP A 193 -12.93 5.76 16.82
CA ASP A 193 -12.08 4.78 17.48
C ASP A 193 -12.78 3.43 17.71
N ALA A 194 -14.09 3.46 18.00
CA ALA A 194 -14.89 2.24 18.13
C ALA A 194 -14.94 1.46 16.81
N LYS A 195 -15.13 2.15 15.68
CA LYS A 195 -15.18 1.52 14.35
C LYS A 195 -13.80 1.00 13.93
N ILE A 196 -12.73 1.73 14.23
CA ILE A 196 -11.35 1.28 13.96
C ILE A 196 -11.08 -0.03 14.72
N ARG A 197 -11.39 -0.08 16.03
CA ARG A 197 -11.23 -1.30 16.83
C ARG A 197 -12.08 -2.46 16.31
N GLU A 198 -13.30 -2.20 15.87
CA GLU A 198 -14.17 -3.22 15.28
C GLU A 198 -13.55 -3.81 13.99
N ILE A 199 -13.04 -2.98 13.11
CA ILE A 199 -12.41 -3.42 11.86
C ILE A 199 -11.13 -4.20 12.16
N ILE A 200 -10.27 -3.70 13.05
CA ILE A 200 -9.05 -4.40 13.47
C ILE A 200 -9.39 -5.76 14.10
N ALA A 201 -10.45 -5.82 14.92
CA ALA A 201 -10.89 -7.09 15.51
C ALA A 201 -11.38 -8.10 14.48
N ARG A 202 -12.01 -7.65 13.39
CA ARG A 202 -12.43 -8.54 12.30
C ARG A 202 -11.25 -9.14 11.54
N TYR A 203 -10.26 -8.31 11.17
CA TYR A 203 -9.05 -8.81 10.50
C TYR A 203 -8.13 -9.59 11.45
N GLY A 204 -8.12 -9.24 12.73
CA GLY A 204 -7.14 -9.68 13.70
C GLY A 204 -5.87 -8.84 13.67
N VAL A 205 -5.31 -8.56 14.86
CA VAL A 205 -4.12 -7.72 15.02
C VAL A 205 -2.89 -8.21 14.24
N ASP A 206 -2.81 -9.50 13.95
CA ASP A 206 -1.72 -10.14 13.21
C ASP A 206 -1.78 -9.87 11.68
N ARG A 207 -2.83 -9.22 11.18
CA ARG A 207 -3.03 -8.92 9.77
C ARG A 207 -3.21 -7.44 9.46
N VAL A 208 -3.01 -6.56 10.45
CA VAL A 208 -3.09 -5.11 10.28
C VAL A 208 -1.71 -4.49 10.33
N LEU A 209 -1.38 -3.63 9.38
CA LEU A 209 -0.15 -2.86 9.31
C LEU A 209 -0.44 -1.39 9.59
N PHE A 210 0.49 -0.69 10.26
CA PHE A 210 0.43 0.76 10.39
C PHE A 210 0.92 1.43 9.11
N GLY A 211 0.15 2.39 8.59
CA GLY A 211 0.48 3.20 7.44
C GLY A 211 -0.14 4.58 7.54
N THR A 212 0.41 5.57 6.84
CA THR A 212 -0.04 6.97 6.88
C THR A 212 -0.43 7.54 5.53
N ASP A 213 -0.16 6.81 4.43
CA ASP A 213 -0.41 7.32 3.07
C ASP A 213 0.26 8.69 2.81
N TYR A 214 1.55 8.80 3.22
CA TYR A 214 2.34 9.99 2.92
C TYR A 214 2.29 10.32 1.42
N PRO A 215 2.07 11.56 1.00
CA PRO A 215 2.12 12.82 1.76
C PRO A 215 0.76 13.33 2.29
N MET A 216 -0.27 12.49 2.31
CA MET A 216 -1.64 12.93 2.61
C MET A 216 -1.82 13.33 4.08
N TRP A 217 -1.31 12.55 5.03
CA TRP A 217 -1.60 12.71 6.45
C TRP A 217 -0.36 12.96 7.30
N ASN A 218 -0.58 13.56 8.48
CA ASN A 218 0.47 13.81 9.46
C ASN A 218 0.72 12.55 10.28
N VAL A 219 1.92 11.98 10.16
CA VAL A 219 2.32 10.75 10.84
C VAL A 219 2.24 10.83 12.36
N GLU A 220 2.63 11.98 12.94
CA GLU A 220 2.59 12.18 14.39
C GLU A 220 1.14 12.16 14.91
N THR A 221 0.22 12.79 14.18
CA THR A 221 -1.21 12.80 14.50
C THR A 221 -1.81 11.39 14.43
N ASP A 222 -1.53 10.65 13.36
CA ASP A 222 -2.06 9.29 13.19
C ASP A 222 -1.48 8.33 14.23
N LEU A 223 -0.18 8.44 14.54
CA LEU A 223 0.46 7.62 15.54
C LEU A 223 -0.08 7.92 16.96
N LYS A 224 -0.25 9.19 17.33
CA LYS A 224 -0.88 9.57 18.59
C LYS A 224 -2.28 8.99 18.70
N ARG A 225 -3.06 9.08 17.63
CA ARG A 225 -4.41 8.52 17.61
C ARG A 225 -4.40 7.00 17.70
N PHE A 226 -3.47 6.32 17.06
CA PHE A 226 -3.32 4.87 17.18
C PHE A 226 -3.14 4.47 18.65
N TYR A 227 -2.28 5.17 19.41
CA TYR A 227 -2.08 4.88 20.82
C TYR A 227 -3.33 5.11 21.69
N THR A 228 -4.24 6.02 21.30
CA THR A 228 -5.52 6.20 22.02
C THR A 228 -6.50 5.03 21.82
N LEU A 229 -6.25 4.15 20.87
CA LEU A 229 -7.05 2.93 20.68
C LEU A 229 -6.87 1.93 21.83
N GLY A 230 -5.80 2.05 22.63
CA GLY A 230 -5.64 1.31 23.87
C GLY A 230 -5.21 -0.16 23.71
N TYR A 231 -4.54 -0.50 22.61
CA TYR A 231 -3.92 -1.82 22.44
C TYR A 231 -2.77 -1.98 23.44
N ASN A 232 -2.59 -3.22 23.94
CA ASN A 232 -1.41 -3.56 24.74
C ASN A 232 -0.12 -3.46 23.90
N LYS A 233 1.03 -3.60 24.54
CA LYS A 233 2.33 -3.46 23.86
C LYS A 233 2.52 -4.54 22.77
N GLU A 234 2.15 -5.77 23.03
CA GLU A 234 2.31 -6.88 22.08
C GLU A 234 1.50 -6.64 20.80
N ASP A 235 0.21 -6.30 20.93
CA ASP A 235 -0.66 -6.02 19.79
C ASP A 235 -0.25 -4.74 19.06
N SER A 236 0.21 -3.73 19.79
CA SER A 236 0.74 -2.50 19.19
C SER A 236 2.00 -2.78 18.37
N ASP A 237 2.94 -3.55 18.88
CA ASP A 237 4.16 -3.94 18.17
C ASP A 237 3.85 -4.73 16.89
N LYS A 238 2.86 -5.62 16.92
CA LYS A 238 2.40 -6.35 15.73
C LYS A 238 1.94 -5.36 14.65
N ILE A 239 1.02 -4.46 14.99
CA ILE A 239 0.44 -3.51 14.02
C ILE A 239 1.49 -2.50 13.53
N LEU A 240 2.31 -1.95 14.44
CA LEU A 240 3.24 -0.88 14.11
C LEU A 240 4.41 -1.33 13.24
N TYR A 241 4.90 -2.58 13.39
CA TYR A 241 6.06 -3.03 12.61
C TYR A 241 6.15 -4.54 12.34
N GLN A 242 5.77 -5.44 13.28
CA GLN A 242 6.07 -6.87 13.13
C GLN A 242 5.34 -7.48 11.93
N ASN A 243 4.10 -7.09 11.67
CA ASN A 243 3.34 -7.56 10.52
C ASN A 243 3.98 -7.09 9.21
N ALA A 244 4.48 -5.85 9.15
CA ALA A 244 5.20 -5.36 7.97
C ALA A 244 6.52 -6.12 7.76
N VAL A 245 7.25 -6.41 8.84
CA VAL A 245 8.45 -7.26 8.80
C VAL A 245 8.13 -8.63 8.21
N LYS A 246 7.07 -9.27 8.69
CA LYS A 246 6.63 -10.58 8.22
C LYS A 246 6.22 -10.55 6.75
N VAL A 247 5.36 -9.59 6.36
CA VAL A 247 4.80 -9.48 5.01
C VAL A 247 5.88 -9.20 3.97
N TYR A 248 6.77 -8.25 4.26
CA TYR A 248 7.76 -7.77 3.29
C TYR A 248 9.17 -8.34 3.51
N GLY A 249 9.37 -9.23 4.49
CA GLY A 249 10.67 -9.82 4.77
C GLY A 249 11.73 -8.81 5.20
N LEU A 250 11.31 -7.75 5.93
CA LEU A 250 12.20 -6.67 6.33
C LEU A 250 13.27 -7.16 7.31
N LYS A 251 14.48 -6.62 7.17
CA LYS A 251 15.53 -6.76 8.18
C LYS A 251 15.50 -5.56 9.11
N LEU A 252 15.30 -5.77 10.40
CA LEU A 252 15.31 -4.73 11.43
C LEU A 252 16.73 -4.45 11.92
#